data_761686b832130a7be6738b7b1a390d46
#
_entry.id   761686b832130a7be6738b7b1a390d46
#
_cell.length_a   1.000
_cell.length_b   1.000
_cell.length_c   1.000
_cell.angle_alpha   90.00
_cell.angle_beta   90.00
_cell.angle_gamma   90.00
#
_symmetry.space_group_name_H-M   'P 1'
#
loop_
_entity.id
_entity.type
_entity.pdbx_description
1 polymer ?
#
loop_
_entity_poly.entity_id
_entity_poly.type
_entity_poly.pdbx_seq_one_letter_code
_entity_poly.pdbx_strand_id
1 'polypeptide(L)'
;MNLIFRYMKPHFPRMVVGFMVKFSGTVMDLLLPWILAYIIDEVVPEADIARVVQWGLVMVVCAFIAVLGNVTANRMASSVARDSMRVLRNDTFTAIMNLSCGQVDNFSQSTLISRMTSDTYNIHQIMNSMQRMGVRAPILLIGGIIVTMTLDPVLSAILASTLPFLAIVVIYVAKKGIPLYNTHQKASDVMIGRVRESITGIRVIKALSKGDYERERFENINLDVVEKEKKAGITMALTNPVMNFLLNVGWVMIIFVGAVRVNAGLTAPGKIIAFLTYFTIILNAMLSITRLFVMFSRAGSSAERIEEILQARSDIKNQDANDNKSCDESLPYIVFDNVSFSYNGNVDNLSDISFSLEKGQKLGIIGATGSGKTTIINLLMRFYDVSSGKIFIDGKDIRDYDVGVLREKFGAVFQNDIIFEDSVSENIKLGRNITDENMKKAAKVAGNSLFLGGI
;
A
#
# COMPACT_ATOMS: atom_id res chain seq x y z
N MET A 1 3.38 -3.38 -11.76
CA MET A 1 2.11 -4.14 -12.03
C MET A 1 2.30 -5.65 -12.11
N ASN A 2 3.38 -6.14 -12.70
CA ASN A 2 3.68 -7.58 -12.78
C ASN A 2 3.70 -8.26 -11.39
N LEU A 3 4.16 -7.55 -10.36
CA LEU A 3 4.13 -8.03 -8.97
C LEU A 3 2.71 -8.41 -8.54
N ILE A 4 1.73 -7.52 -8.74
CA ILE A 4 0.33 -7.76 -8.33
C ILE A 4 -0.22 -9.01 -9.01
N PHE A 5 -0.01 -9.14 -10.33
CA PHE A 5 -0.47 -10.32 -11.07
C PHE A 5 0.25 -11.59 -10.62
N ARG A 6 1.53 -11.54 -10.28
CA ARG A 6 2.29 -12.69 -9.76
C ARG A 6 1.62 -13.29 -8.52
N TYR A 7 1.24 -12.43 -7.55
CA TYR A 7 0.60 -12.88 -6.31
C TYR A 7 -0.88 -13.24 -6.46
N MET A 8 -1.57 -12.72 -7.47
CA MET A 8 -2.96 -13.10 -7.78
C MET A 8 -3.07 -14.39 -8.60
N LYS A 9 -2.05 -14.74 -9.40
CA LYS A 9 -2.04 -15.89 -10.30
C LYS A 9 -2.44 -17.22 -9.64
N PRO A 10 -1.98 -17.57 -8.43
CA PRO A 10 -2.39 -18.82 -7.76
C PRO A 10 -3.89 -18.92 -7.49
N HIS A 11 -4.56 -17.77 -7.38
CA HIS A 11 -6.00 -17.67 -7.10
C HIS A 11 -6.86 -17.51 -8.36
N PHE A 12 -6.27 -17.64 -9.57
CA PHE A 12 -6.96 -17.44 -10.84
C PHE A 12 -8.26 -18.23 -10.98
N PRO A 13 -8.36 -19.53 -10.61
CA PRO A 13 -9.64 -20.26 -10.70
C PRO A 13 -10.75 -19.61 -9.86
N ARG A 14 -10.44 -19.15 -8.64
CA ARG A 14 -11.42 -18.44 -7.80
C ARG A 14 -11.82 -17.09 -8.38
N MET A 15 -10.89 -16.39 -9.06
CA MET A 15 -11.17 -15.14 -9.74
C MET A 15 -12.13 -15.34 -10.92
N VAL A 16 -11.96 -16.43 -11.70
CA VAL A 16 -12.85 -16.76 -12.81
C VAL A 16 -14.27 -17.06 -12.32
N VAL A 17 -14.41 -17.87 -11.26
CA VAL A 17 -15.73 -18.13 -10.66
C VAL A 17 -16.33 -16.84 -10.13
N GLY A 18 -15.55 -16.01 -9.40
CA GLY A 18 -15.99 -14.70 -8.92
C GLY A 18 -16.41 -13.76 -10.05
N PHE A 19 -15.70 -13.80 -11.19
CA PHE A 19 -16.07 -13.04 -12.39
C PHE A 19 -17.43 -13.50 -12.95
N MET A 20 -17.66 -14.81 -13.12
CA MET A 20 -18.91 -15.35 -13.63
C MET A 20 -20.11 -15.01 -12.74
N VAL A 21 -19.93 -15.14 -11.41
CA VAL A 21 -20.97 -14.76 -10.45
C VAL A 21 -21.22 -13.25 -10.50
N LYS A 22 -20.15 -12.42 -10.62
CA LYS A 22 -20.27 -10.97 -10.75
C LYS A 22 -20.94 -10.56 -12.03
N PHE A 23 -20.58 -11.22 -13.14
CA PHE A 23 -21.20 -10.99 -14.45
C PHE A 23 -22.70 -11.27 -14.40
N SER A 24 -23.11 -12.45 -13.91
CA SER A 24 -24.52 -12.81 -13.76
C SER A 24 -25.29 -11.79 -12.90
N GLY A 25 -24.77 -11.45 -11.70
CA GLY A 25 -25.41 -10.46 -10.83
C GLY A 25 -25.51 -9.07 -11.48
N THR A 26 -24.51 -8.66 -12.27
CA THR A 26 -24.52 -7.35 -12.94
C THR A 26 -25.45 -7.35 -14.15
N VAL A 27 -25.60 -8.47 -14.86
CA VAL A 27 -26.61 -8.60 -15.93
C VAL A 27 -28.03 -8.52 -15.35
N MET A 28 -28.27 -9.13 -14.18
CA MET A 28 -29.58 -9.00 -13.51
C MET A 28 -29.84 -7.53 -13.11
N ASP A 29 -28.83 -6.79 -12.63
CA ASP A 29 -28.96 -5.34 -12.37
C ASP A 29 -29.39 -4.56 -13.63
N LEU A 30 -28.90 -4.93 -14.82
CA LEU A 30 -29.27 -4.32 -16.10
C LEU A 30 -30.66 -4.69 -16.57
N LEU A 31 -31.16 -5.88 -16.21
CA LEU A 31 -32.53 -6.31 -16.62
C LEU A 31 -33.61 -5.59 -15.82
N LEU A 32 -33.34 -5.09 -14.61
CA LEU A 32 -34.41 -4.45 -13.80
C LEU A 32 -35.07 -3.25 -14.47
N PRO A 33 -34.36 -2.26 -15.04
CA PRO A 33 -35.04 -1.16 -15.75
C PRO A 33 -35.76 -1.62 -17.03
N TRP A 34 -35.25 -2.67 -17.69
CA TRP A 34 -35.88 -3.25 -18.86
C TRP A 34 -37.22 -3.91 -18.51
N ILE A 35 -37.25 -4.73 -17.43
CA ILE A 35 -38.48 -5.35 -16.93
C ILE A 35 -39.48 -4.29 -16.51
N LEU A 36 -39.03 -3.21 -15.85
CA LEU A 36 -39.90 -2.10 -15.45
C LEU A 36 -40.54 -1.43 -16.65
N ALA A 37 -39.77 -1.16 -17.72
CA ALA A 37 -40.32 -0.61 -18.95
C ALA A 37 -41.37 -1.55 -19.57
N TYR A 38 -41.07 -2.85 -19.62
CA TYR A 38 -41.99 -3.84 -20.14
C TYR A 38 -43.30 -3.90 -19.34
N ILE A 39 -43.22 -3.84 -18.01
CA ILE A 39 -44.42 -3.79 -17.15
C ILE A 39 -45.29 -2.57 -17.49
N ILE A 40 -44.67 -1.38 -17.60
CA ILE A 40 -45.41 -0.12 -17.84
C ILE A 40 -46.00 -0.08 -19.23
N ASP A 41 -45.27 -0.54 -20.23
CA ASP A 41 -45.63 -0.35 -21.63
C ASP A 41 -46.57 -1.45 -22.19
N GLU A 42 -46.38 -2.70 -21.71
CA GLU A 42 -47.12 -3.85 -22.27
C GLU A 42 -48.10 -4.45 -21.25
N VAL A 43 -47.70 -4.61 -19.98
CA VAL A 43 -48.52 -5.36 -19.02
C VAL A 43 -49.62 -4.48 -18.39
N VAL A 44 -49.34 -3.23 -18.05
CA VAL A 44 -50.29 -2.30 -17.42
C VAL A 44 -51.46 -1.98 -18.35
N PRO A 45 -51.27 -1.75 -19.67
CA PRO A 45 -52.39 -1.47 -20.60
C PRO A 45 -53.40 -2.62 -20.75
N GLU A 46 -52.96 -3.88 -20.49
CA GLU A 46 -53.88 -5.04 -20.54
C GLU A 46 -54.87 -5.07 -19.36
N ALA A 47 -54.68 -4.21 -18.34
CA ALA A 47 -55.47 -4.14 -17.11
C ALA A 47 -55.60 -5.47 -16.33
N ASP A 48 -54.67 -6.41 -16.57
CA ASP A 48 -54.59 -7.70 -15.89
C ASP A 48 -53.67 -7.62 -14.66
N ILE A 49 -54.26 -7.51 -13.46
CA ILE A 49 -53.56 -7.43 -12.19
C ILE A 49 -52.69 -8.69 -11.95
N ALA A 50 -53.16 -9.86 -12.39
CA ALA A 50 -52.41 -11.10 -12.20
C ALA A 50 -51.06 -11.07 -12.95
N ARG A 51 -51.08 -10.57 -14.21
CA ARG A 51 -49.83 -10.38 -14.98
C ARG A 51 -48.89 -9.33 -14.37
N VAL A 52 -49.45 -8.21 -13.87
CA VAL A 52 -48.64 -7.18 -13.18
C VAL A 52 -47.93 -7.79 -11.95
N VAL A 53 -48.65 -8.56 -11.16
CA VAL A 53 -48.08 -9.26 -9.97
C VAL A 53 -47.04 -10.30 -10.41
N GLN A 54 -47.26 -11.06 -11.46
CA GLN A 54 -46.34 -12.06 -11.99
C GLN A 54 -45.03 -11.42 -12.42
N TRP A 55 -45.05 -10.35 -13.23
CA TRP A 55 -43.83 -9.66 -13.68
C TRP A 55 -43.15 -8.89 -12.54
N GLY A 56 -43.94 -8.35 -11.61
CA GLY A 56 -43.40 -7.78 -10.35
C GLY A 56 -42.62 -8.80 -9.54
N LEU A 57 -43.14 -10.06 -9.45
CA LEU A 57 -42.41 -11.15 -8.78
C LEU A 57 -41.11 -11.50 -9.52
N VAL A 58 -41.15 -11.56 -10.87
CA VAL A 58 -39.93 -11.78 -11.67
C VAL A 58 -38.90 -10.68 -11.39
N MET A 59 -39.29 -9.42 -11.30
CA MET A 59 -38.41 -8.30 -10.98
C MET A 59 -37.79 -8.46 -9.60
N VAL A 60 -38.56 -8.88 -8.59
CA VAL A 60 -38.07 -9.17 -7.23
C VAL A 60 -37.04 -10.33 -7.24
N VAL A 61 -37.33 -11.41 -7.97
CA VAL A 61 -36.40 -12.54 -8.13
C VAL A 61 -35.11 -12.10 -8.81
N CYS A 62 -35.17 -11.32 -9.88
CA CYS A 62 -33.97 -10.77 -10.54
C CYS A 62 -33.17 -9.87 -9.59
N ALA A 63 -33.82 -9.00 -8.81
CA ALA A 63 -33.18 -8.16 -7.81
C ALA A 63 -32.49 -9.00 -6.72
N PHE A 64 -33.15 -10.06 -6.26
CA PHE A 64 -32.57 -10.98 -5.27
C PHE A 64 -31.33 -11.71 -5.82
N ILE A 65 -31.39 -12.23 -7.04
CA ILE A 65 -30.24 -12.85 -7.73
C ILE A 65 -29.11 -11.83 -7.92
N ALA A 66 -29.43 -10.59 -8.30
CA ALA A 66 -28.45 -9.51 -8.45
C ALA A 66 -27.72 -9.22 -7.13
N VAL A 67 -28.46 -9.10 -6.03
CA VAL A 67 -27.87 -8.86 -4.69
C VAL A 67 -27.01 -10.03 -4.26
N LEU A 68 -27.52 -11.26 -4.33
CA LEU A 68 -26.76 -12.47 -3.95
C LEU A 68 -25.49 -12.61 -4.80
N GLY A 69 -25.60 -12.46 -6.13
CA GLY A 69 -24.46 -12.51 -7.03
C GLY A 69 -23.42 -11.43 -6.72
N ASN A 70 -23.87 -10.20 -6.52
CA ASN A 70 -22.97 -9.09 -6.18
C ASN A 70 -22.28 -9.29 -4.82
N VAL A 71 -23.01 -9.74 -3.79
CA VAL A 71 -22.45 -9.97 -2.44
C VAL A 71 -21.45 -11.12 -2.45
N THR A 72 -21.80 -12.26 -3.05
CA THR A 72 -20.93 -13.44 -3.12
C THR A 72 -19.65 -13.14 -3.91
N ALA A 73 -19.78 -12.50 -5.08
CA ALA A 73 -18.61 -12.09 -5.88
C ALA A 73 -17.71 -11.11 -5.13
N ASN A 74 -18.29 -10.14 -4.39
CA ASN A 74 -17.51 -9.21 -3.57
C ASN A 74 -16.76 -9.92 -2.43
N ARG A 75 -17.39 -10.91 -1.79
CA ARG A 75 -16.73 -11.76 -0.77
C ARG A 75 -15.58 -12.57 -1.37
N MET A 76 -15.78 -13.16 -2.55
CA MET A 76 -14.73 -13.89 -3.26
C MET A 76 -13.55 -12.97 -3.62
N ALA A 77 -13.82 -11.79 -4.15
CA ALA A 77 -12.80 -10.78 -4.46
C ALA A 77 -11.98 -10.38 -3.22
N SER A 78 -12.67 -10.12 -2.10
CA SER A 78 -12.01 -9.79 -0.84
C SER A 78 -11.18 -10.95 -0.28
N SER A 79 -11.66 -12.20 -0.44
CA SER A 79 -10.89 -13.39 -0.04
C SER A 79 -9.62 -13.55 -0.85
N VAL A 80 -9.69 -13.41 -2.18
CA VAL A 80 -8.50 -13.47 -3.07
C VAL A 80 -7.51 -12.35 -2.70
N ALA A 81 -7.99 -11.11 -2.53
CA ALA A 81 -7.13 -10.00 -2.16
C ALA A 81 -6.43 -10.22 -0.81
N ARG A 82 -7.16 -10.73 0.20
CA ARG A 82 -6.62 -11.06 1.52
C ARG A 82 -5.56 -12.15 1.44
N ASP A 83 -5.86 -13.25 0.76
CA ASP A 83 -4.96 -14.42 0.68
C ASP A 83 -3.67 -14.06 -0.09
N SER A 84 -3.79 -13.35 -1.23
CA SER A 84 -2.63 -12.82 -1.97
C SER A 84 -1.82 -11.85 -1.13
N MET A 85 -2.48 -10.98 -0.36
CA MET A 85 -1.82 -9.99 0.47
C MET A 85 -1.08 -10.59 1.65
N ARG A 86 -1.61 -11.68 2.22
CA ARG A 86 -0.94 -12.42 3.31
C ARG A 86 0.43 -12.93 2.83
N VAL A 87 0.48 -13.52 1.65
CA VAL A 87 1.74 -14.03 1.07
C VAL A 87 2.69 -12.89 0.77
N LEU A 88 2.21 -11.83 0.09
CA LEU A 88 3.06 -10.66 -0.23
C LEU A 88 3.67 -10.01 1.02
N ARG A 89 2.89 -9.84 2.10
CA ARG A 89 3.39 -9.27 3.34
C ARG A 89 4.45 -10.15 4.00
N ASN A 90 4.21 -11.47 4.01
CA ASN A 90 5.18 -12.42 4.55
C ASN A 90 6.50 -12.38 3.78
N ASP A 91 6.43 -12.41 2.44
CA ASP A 91 7.63 -12.37 1.60
C ASP A 91 8.37 -11.04 1.75
N THR A 92 7.62 -9.91 1.81
CA THR A 92 8.22 -8.58 2.03
C THR A 92 8.88 -8.48 3.40
N PHE A 93 8.25 -9.00 4.45
CA PHE A 93 8.83 -9.03 5.80
C PHE A 93 10.08 -9.90 5.84
N THR A 94 10.03 -11.09 5.25
CA THR A 94 11.19 -11.97 5.13
C THR A 94 12.33 -11.30 4.38
N ALA A 95 12.03 -10.61 3.27
CA ALA A 95 13.04 -9.86 2.52
C ALA A 95 13.68 -8.75 3.38
N ILE A 96 12.87 -7.98 4.14
CA ILE A 96 13.37 -6.94 5.05
C ILE A 96 14.28 -7.53 6.13
N MET A 97 13.91 -8.67 6.72
CA MET A 97 14.73 -9.32 7.75
C MET A 97 16.07 -9.86 7.22
N ASN A 98 16.14 -10.12 5.92
CA ASN A 98 17.34 -10.58 5.25
C ASN A 98 18.24 -9.44 4.73
N LEU A 99 17.81 -8.17 4.84
CA LEU A 99 18.66 -7.03 4.50
C LEU A 99 19.84 -6.92 5.46
N SER A 100 20.98 -6.47 4.94
CA SER A 100 22.11 -6.05 5.80
C SER A 100 21.78 -4.76 6.54
N CYS A 101 22.52 -4.47 7.62
CA CYS A 101 22.38 -3.20 8.34
C CYS A 101 22.63 -2.00 7.41
N GLY A 102 23.60 -2.07 6.51
CA GLY A 102 23.85 -1.02 5.52
C GLY A 102 22.67 -0.78 4.57
N GLN A 103 22.00 -1.84 4.13
CA GLN A 103 20.81 -1.72 3.32
C GLN A 103 19.62 -1.14 4.12
N VAL A 104 19.46 -1.54 5.38
CA VAL A 104 18.43 -0.96 6.28
C VAL A 104 18.66 0.54 6.48
N ASP A 105 19.92 0.97 6.65
CA ASP A 105 20.28 2.39 6.76
C ASP A 105 20.00 3.14 5.46
N ASN A 106 20.33 2.57 4.30
CA ASN A 106 20.09 3.16 2.99
C ASN A 106 18.57 3.34 2.70
N PHE A 107 17.76 2.33 3.01
CA PHE A 107 16.31 2.43 2.85
C PHE A 107 15.65 3.35 3.88
N SER A 108 16.24 3.55 5.02
CA SER A 108 15.72 4.12 6.25
C SER A 108 14.57 3.30 6.88
N GLN A 109 14.56 3.25 8.20
CA GLN A 109 13.56 2.50 8.96
C GLN A 109 12.12 2.98 8.70
N SER A 110 11.92 4.30 8.59
CA SER A 110 10.59 4.90 8.29
C SER A 110 10.07 4.48 6.91
N THR A 111 10.94 4.36 5.92
CA THR A 111 10.59 3.91 4.57
C THR A 111 10.19 2.43 4.58
N LEU A 112 10.94 1.56 5.26
CA LEU A 112 10.60 0.14 5.37
C LEU A 112 9.25 -0.08 6.05
N ILE A 113 8.96 0.67 7.12
CA ILE A 113 7.64 0.65 7.78
C ILE A 113 6.55 1.11 6.83
N SER A 114 6.75 2.19 6.07
CA SER A 114 5.78 2.70 5.10
C SER A 114 5.51 1.67 3.99
N ARG A 115 6.54 0.96 3.51
CA ARG A 115 6.39 -0.11 2.51
C ARG A 115 5.59 -1.29 3.04
N MET A 116 5.78 -1.66 4.32
CA MET A 116 4.99 -2.73 4.98
C MET A 116 3.54 -2.34 5.28
N THR A 117 3.25 -1.07 5.44
CA THR A 117 1.92 -0.56 5.81
C THR A 117 1.19 0.07 4.64
N SER A 118 1.55 1.29 4.26
CA SER A 118 0.84 2.09 3.25
C SER A 118 0.93 1.48 1.85
N ASP A 119 2.10 0.99 1.43
CA ASP A 119 2.25 0.42 0.10
C ASP A 119 1.53 -0.92 -0.03
N THR A 120 1.61 -1.78 0.99
CA THR A 120 0.83 -3.02 1.01
C THR A 120 -0.68 -2.75 1.03
N TYR A 121 -1.14 -1.68 1.71
CA TYR A 121 -2.53 -1.27 1.71
C TYR A 121 -3.00 -0.83 0.31
N ASN A 122 -2.22 -0.02 -0.40
CA ASN A 122 -2.52 0.41 -1.76
C ASN A 122 -2.65 -0.78 -2.73
N ILE A 123 -1.76 -1.75 -2.61
CA ILE A 123 -1.81 -3.00 -3.41
C ILE A 123 -3.05 -3.82 -3.05
N HIS A 124 -3.38 -3.98 -1.76
CA HIS A 124 -4.59 -4.66 -1.34
C HIS A 124 -5.85 -4.00 -1.90
N GLN A 125 -5.92 -2.67 -1.86
CA GLN A 125 -7.03 -1.88 -2.38
C GLN A 125 -7.26 -2.14 -3.87
N ILE A 126 -6.21 -2.11 -4.69
CA ILE A 126 -6.37 -2.36 -6.13
C ILE A 126 -6.72 -3.83 -6.43
N MET A 127 -6.10 -4.81 -5.74
CA MET A 127 -6.44 -6.24 -5.91
C MET A 127 -7.92 -6.50 -5.67
N ASN A 128 -8.49 -5.88 -4.63
CA ASN A 128 -9.92 -5.99 -4.31
C ASN A 128 -10.80 -5.23 -5.31
N SER A 129 -10.44 -3.97 -5.60
CA SER A 129 -11.25 -3.08 -6.44
C SER A 129 -11.27 -3.50 -7.91
N MET A 130 -10.18 -4.07 -8.42
CA MET A 130 -10.09 -4.58 -9.78
C MET A 130 -11.10 -5.70 -10.02
N GLN A 131 -11.27 -6.61 -9.08
CA GLN A 131 -12.25 -7.70 -9.19
C GLN A 131 -13.70 -7.24 -8.96
N ARG A 132 -13.92 -6.19 -8.16
CA ARG A 132 -15.25 -5.65 -7.84
C ARG A 132 -15.72 -4.63 -8.86
N MET A 133 -14.97 -3.52 -8.98
CA MET A 133 -15.33 -2.38 -9.82
C MET A 133 -14.84 -2.56 -11.25
N GLY A 134 -13.65 -3.17 -11.43
CA GLY A 134 -13.05 -3.40 -12.74
C GLY A 134 -13.83 -4.39 -13.59
N VAL A 135 -14.63 -5.27 -12.99
CA VAL A 135 -15.55 -6.16 -13.69
C VAL A 135 -16.90 -5.50 -13.90
N ARG A 136 -17.49 -4.94 -12.83
CA ARG A 136 -18.86 -4.40 -12.87
C ARG A 136 -18.99 -3.17 -13.78
N ALA A 137 -18.05 -2.22 -13.70
CA ALA A 137 -18.20 -0.96 -14.40
C ALA A 137 -18.17 -1.09 -15.94
N PRO A 138 -17.26 -1.88 -16.57
CA PRO A 138 -17.35 -2.12 -18.02
C PRO A 138 -18.61 -2.85 -18.45
N ILE A 139 -19.09 -3.81 -17.65
CA ILE A 139 -20.34 -4.54 -17.97
C ILE A 139 -21.54 -3.58 -17.94
N LEU A 140 -21.63 -2.72 -16.92
CA LEU A 140 -22.72 -1.73 -16.83
C LEU A 140 -22.65 -0.69 -17.95
N LEU A 141 -21.44 -0.26 -18.34
CA LEU A 141 -21.24 0.70 -19.42
C LEU A 141 -21.65 0.09 -20.78
N ILE A 142 -21.02 -1.01 -21.15
CA ILE A 142 -21.22 -1.65 -22.46
C ILE A 142 -22.61 -2.30 -22.52
N GLY A 143 -22.97 -3.06 -21.48
CA GLY A 143 -24.26 -3.71 -21.39
C GLY A 143 -25.42 -2.71 -21.33
N GLY A 144 -25.27 -1.59 -20.62
CA GLY A 144 -26.24 -0.50 -20.59
C GLY A 144 -26.48 0.11 -21.97
N ILE A 145 -25.43 0.35 -22.76
CA ILE A 145 -25.53 0.86 -24.13
C ILE A 145 -26.24 -0.19 -25.03
N ILE A 146 -25.83 -1.46 -24.93
CA ILE A 146 -26.42 -2.54 -25.73
C ILE A 146 -27.95 -2.64 -25.43
N VAL A 147 -28.34 -2.68 -24.17
CA VAL A 147 -29.74 -2.80 -23.77
C VAL A 147 -30.53 -1.56 -24.20
N THR A 148 -29.96 -0.35 -24.05
CA THR A 148 -30.66 0.87 -24.52
C THR A 148 -30.84 0.89 -26.05
N MET A 149 -29.89 0.37 -26.82
CA MET A 149 -30.02 0.22 -28.28
C MET A 149 -31.15 -0.72 -28.68
N THR A 150 -31.43 -1.77 -27.91
CA THR A 150 -32.55 -2.68 -28.17
C THR A 150 -33.93 -2.08 -27.81
N LEU A 151 -33.94 -1.14 -26.85
CA LEU A 151 -35.19 -0.47 -26.43
C LEU A 151 -35.64 0.61 -27.43
N ASP A 152 -34.75 1.53 -27.78
CA ASP A 152 -34.97 2.59 -28.75
C ASP A 152 -33.66 3.15 -29.30
N PRO A 153 -33.31 2.92 -30.58
CA PRO A 153 -32.01 3.36 -31.13
C PRO A 153 -31.84 4.89 -31.14
N VAL A 154 -32.90 5.67 -31.27
CA VAL A 154 -32.86 7.14 -31.34
C VAL A 154 -32.53 7.70 -29.94
N LEU A 155 -33.24 7.24 -28.93
CA LEU A 155 -32.97 7.64 -27.54
C LEU A 155 -31.56 7.15 -27.08
N SER A 156 -31.16 5.98 -27.56
CA SER A 156 -29.82 5.46 -27.33
C SER A 156 -28.73 6.33 -27.95
N ALA A 157 -28.96 6.88 -29.16
CA ALA A 157 -28.03 7.82 -29.79
C ALA A 157 -27.86 9.12 -28.97
N ILE A 158 -28.92 9.63 -28.36
CA ILE A 158 -28.86 10.79 -27.45
C ILE A 158 -27.99 10.43 -26.23
N LEU A 159 -28.26 9.29 -25.59
CA LEU A 159 -27.46 8.82 -24.46
C LEU A 159 -26.00 8.68 -24.87
N ALA A 160 -25.71 8.02 -25.99
CA ALA A 160 -24.36 7.82 -26.49
C ALA A 160 -23.65 9.16 -26.82
N SER A 161 -24.37 10.16 -27.31
CA SER A 161 -23.80 11.48 -27.61
C SER A 161 -23.36 12.25 -26.36
N THR A 162 -23.94 11.98 -25.19
CA THR A 162 -23.56 12.61 -23.93
C THR A 162 -22.28 11.99 -23.33
N LEU A 163 -21.93 10.73 -23.67
CA LEU A 163 -20.76 10.03 -23.12
C LEU A 163 -19.42 10.72 -23.43
N PRO A 164 -19.17 11.24 -24.65
CA PRO A 164 -17.94 11.98 -24.93
C PRO A 164 -17.77 13.21 -24.03
N PHE A 165 -18.84 13.95 -23.75
CA PHE A 165 -18.80 15.13 -22.87
C PHE A 165 -18.46 14.72 -21.44
N LEU A 166 -19.08 13.65 -20.94
CA LEU A 166 -18.75 13.07 -19.64
C LEU A 166 -17.28 12.61 -19.59
N ALA A 167 -16.80 11.96 -20.66
CA ALA A 167 -15.42 11.52 -20.76
C ALA A 167 -14.44 12.71 -20.73
N ILE A 168 -14.76 13.82 -21.41
CA ILE A 168 -13.92 15.04 -21.38
C ILE A 168 -13.80 15.56 -19.93
N VAL A 169 -14.90 15.63 -19.18
CA VAL A 169 -14.87 16.08 -17.79
C VAL A 169 -13.99 15.15 -16.94
N VAL A 170 -14.14 13.84 -17.08
CA VAL A 170 -13.35 12.82 -16.39
C VAL A 170 -11.86 12.97 -16.71
N ILE A 171 -11.51 13.12 -17.98
CA ILE A 171 -10.11 13.30 -18.44
C ILE A 171 -9.55 14.63 -17.90
N TYR A 172 -10.34 15.70 -17.90
CA TYR A 172 -9.92 16.99 -17.35
C TYR A 172 -9.58 16.89 -15.86
N VAL A 173 -10.46 16.25 -15.07
CA VAL A 173 -10.24 16.03 -13.64
C VAL A 173 -9.02 15.14 -13.42
N ALA A 174 -8.84 14.07 -14.21
CA ALA A 174 -7.69 13.18 -14.11
C ALA A 174 -6.38 13.91 -14.43
N LYS A 175 -6.36 14.75 -15.47
CA LYS A 175 -5.15 15.45 -15.93
C LYS A 175 -4.82 16.72 -15.14
N LYS A 176 -5.81 17.45 -14.65
CA LYS A 176 -5.62 18.71 -13.91
C LYS A 176 -5.91 18.59 -12.41
N GLY A 177 -7.01 17.97 -12.03
CA GLY A 177 -7.43 17.90 -10.64
C GLY A 177 -6.50 17.06 -9.77
N ILE A 178 -6.09 15.88 -10.26
CA ILE A 178 -5.19 14.98 -9.51
C ILE A 178 -3.81 15.59 -9.28
N PRO A 179 -3.11 16.18 -10.29
CA PRO A 179 -1.84 16.88 -10.05
C PRO A 179 -1.96 18.06 -9.07
N LEU A 180 -3.03 18.85 -9.16
CA LEU A 180 -3.27 19.94 -8.20
C LEU A 180 -3.44 19.42 -6.78
N TYR A 181 -4.20 18.34 -6.60
CA TYR A 181 -4.35 17.69 -5.31
C TYR A 181 -3.01 17.16 -4.76
N ASN A 182 -2.19 16.56 -5.62
CA ASN A 182 -0.85 16.11 -5.23
C ASN A 182 0.06 17.27 -4.83
N THR A 183 -0.07 18.43 -5.49
CA THR A 183 0.68 19.65 -5.15
C THR A 183 0.24 20.21 -3.79
N HIS A 184 -1.06 20.23 -3.51
CA HIS A 184 -1.59 20.57 -2.20
C HIS A 184 -1.09 19.59 -1.12
N GLN A 185 -1.11 18.27 -1.39
CA GLN A 185 -0.60 17.27 -0.44
C GLN A 185 0.88 17.51 -0.10
N LYS A 186 1.72 17.78 -1.10
CA LYS A 186 3.14 18.11 -0.86
C LYS A 186 3.32 19.36 -0.01
N ALA A 187 2.51 20.40 -0.22
CA ALA A 187 2.57 21.60 0.61
C ALA A 187 2.13 21.31 2.06
N SER A 188 1.11 20.47 2.24
CA SER A 188 0.68 20.00 3.56
C SER A 188 1.78 19.21 4.28
N ASP A 189 2.50 18.35 3.56
CA ASP A 189 3.63 17.58 4.11
C ASP A 189 4.76 18.52 4.57
N VAL A 190 5.06 19.59 3.81
CA VAL A 190 6.04 20.63 4.19
C VAL A 190 5.57 21.35 5.46
N MET A 191 4.29 21.73 5.57
CA MET A 191 3.73 22.37 6.75
C MET A 191 3.82 21.45 7.98
N ILE A 192 3.46 20.17 7.85
CA ILE A 192 3.58 19.17 8.94
C ILE A 192 5.04 19.01 9.36
N GLY A 193 5.97 18.96 8.40
CA GLY A 193 7.41 18.91 8.66
C GLY A 193 7.86 20.11 9.48
N ARG A 194 7.37 21.32 9.14
CA ARG A 194 7.70 22.55 9.86
C ARG A 194 7.16 22.57 11.29
N VAL A 195 5.91 22.16 11.49
CA VAL A 195 5.32 22.02 12.81
C VAL A 195 6.14 21.07 13.69
N ARG A 196 6.53 19.93 13.13
CA ARG A 196 7.38 18.95 13.83
C ARG A 196 8.73 19.55 14.23
N GLU A 197 9.39 20.27 13.32
CA GLU A 197 10.67 20.95 13.57
C GLU A 197 10.54 21.99 14.70
N SER A 198 9.50 22.84 14.62
CA SER A 198 9.24 23.89 15.63
C SER A 198 8.93 23.28 17.00
N ILE A 199 8.16 22.20 17.08
CA ILE A 199 7.86 21.48 18.33
C ILE A 199 9.13 20.85 18.90
N THR A 200 9.92 20.18 18.07
CA THR A 200 11.18 19.54 18.49
C THR A 200 12.20 20.58 18.97
N GLY A 201 12.28 21.74 18.27
CA GLY A 201 13.18 22.85 18.57
C GLY A 201 12.62 23.87 19.55
N ILE A 202 11.47 23.62 20.21
CA ILE A 202 10.75 24.61 21.01
C ILE A 202 11.61 25.26 22.11
N ARG A 203 12.54 24.49 22.70
CA ARG A 203 13.47 24.99 23.74
C ARG A 203 14.42 26.03 23.17
N VAL A 204 14.92 25.84 21.96
CA VAL A 204 15.81 26.78 21.27
C VAL A 204 15.05 28.04 20.89
N ILE A 205 13.85 27.90 20.33
CA ILE A 205 12.99 29.02 19.96
C ILE A 205 12.68 29.90 21.18
N LYS A 206 12.34 29.26 22.31
CA LYS A 206 12.07 30.00 23.59
C LYS A 206 13.34 30.61 24.17
N ALA A 207 14.47 29.91 24.16
CA ALA A 207 15.74 30.43 24.67
C ALA A 207 16.23 31.67 23.91
N LEU A 208 15.96 31.72 22.59
CA LEU A 208 16.32 32.86 21.74
C LEU A 208 15.19 33.91 21.63
N SER A 209 14.05 33.71 22.30
CA SER A 209 12.87 34.59 22.20
C SER A 209 12.41 34.83 20.75
N LYS A 210 12.51 33.82 19.87
CA LYS A 210 12.19 33.90 18.44
C LYS A 210 10.81 33.34 18.07
N GLY A 211 9.84 33.42 18.98
CA GLY A 211 8.47 32.95 18.76
C GLY A 211 7.76 33.68 17.60
N ASP A 212 7.92 34.99 17.50
CA ASP A 212 7.27 35.77 16.44
C ASP A 212 7.88 35.48 15.05
N TYR A 213 9.19 35.29 14.98
CA TYR A 213 9.87 34.86 13.75
C TYR A 213 9.35 33.48 13.25
N GLU A 214 9.18 32.53 14.16
CA GLU A 214 8.64 31.22 13.79
C GLU A 214 7.16 31.29 13.41
N ARG A 215 6.38 32.19 14.02
CA ARG A 215 4.97 32.43 13.65
C ARG A 215 4.87 32.99 12.24
N GLU A 216 5.66 33.99 11.89
CA GLU A 216 5.70 34.57 10.55
C GLU A 216 6.12 33.54 9.50
N ARG A 217 7.12 32.74 9.82
CA ARG A 217 7.60 31.65 8.94
C ARG A 217 6.54 30.57 8.74
N PHE A 218 5.81 30.19 9.78
CA PHE A 218 4.68 29.26 9.69
C PHE A 218 3.55 29.85 8.85
N GLU A 219 3.20 31.13 9.07
CA GLU A 219 2.13 31.81 8.34
C GLU A 219 2.38 31.80 6.82
N ASN A 220 3.61 32.06 6.38
CA ASN A 220 3.97 31.99 4.96
C ASN A 220 3.78 30.59 4.37
N ILE A 221 4.13 29.54 5.11
CA ILE A 221 3.92 28.15 4.67
C ILE A 221 2.42 27.82 4.68
N ASN A 222 1.68 28.29 5.67
CA ASN A 222 0.24 28.08 5.79
C ASN A 222 -0.52 28.75 4.64
N LEU A 223 -0.15 29.97 4.26
CA LEU A 223 -0.71 30.67 3.10
C LEU A 223 -0.47 29.90 1.80
N ASP A 224 0.72 29.30 1.60
CA ASP A 224 1.02 28.47 0.44
C ASP A 224 0.12 27.23 0.39
N VAL A 225 -0.10 26.58 1.54
CA VAL A 225 -1.04 25.43 1.65
C VAL A 225 -2.46 25.87 1.28
N VAL A 226 -2.95 26.98 1.86
CA VAL A 226 -4.30 27.50 1.60
C VAL A 226 -4.50 27.85 0.11
N GLU A 227 -3.50 28.45 -0.53
CA GLU A 227 -3.58 28.78 -1.96
C GLU A 227 -3.67 27.53 -2.83
N LYS A 228 -2.84 26.51 -2.55
CA LYS A 228 -2.85 25.23 -3.26
C LYS A 228 -4.13 24.44 -2.99
N GLU A 229 -4.60 24.44 -1.75
CA GLU A 229 -5.88 23.85 -1.37
C GLU A 229 -7.05 24.49 -2.12
N LYS A 230 -7.10 25.83 -2.16
CA LYS A 230 -8.12 26.58 -2.89
C LYS A 230 -8.12 26.21 -4.39
N LYS A 231 -6.95 26.17 -5.03
CA LYS A 231 -6.83 25.79 -6.46
C LYS A 231 -7.29 24.35 -6.70
N ALA A 232 -6.86 23.41 -5.88
CA ALA A 232 -7.26 22.02 -5.96
C ALA A 232 -8.76 21.86 -5.65
N GLY A 233 -9.24 22.51 -4.59
CA GLY A 233 -10.63 22.46 -4.11
C GLY A 233 -11.61 22.99 -5.12
N ILE A 234 -11.35 24.14 -5.75
CA ILE A 234 -12.24 24.71 -6.81
C ILE A 234 -12.33 23.73 -7.99
N THR A 235 -11.19 23.21 -8.44
CA THR A 235 -11.17 22.27 -9.59
C THR A 235 -11.93 20.99 -9.28
N MET A 236 -11.79 20.45 -8.07
CA MET A 236 -12.50 19.24 -7.64
C MET A 236 -13.98 19.51 -7.34
N ALA A 237 -14.31 20.65 -6.73
CA ALA A 237 -15.69 21.03 -6.39
C ALA A 237 -16.57 21.21 -7.64
N LEU A 238 -16.02 21.71 -8.74
CA LEU A 238 -16.73 21.87 -10.02
C LEU A 238 -17.09 20.55 -10.68
N THR A 239 -16.42 19.45 -10.33
CA THR A 239 -16.63 18.15 -10.99
C THR A 239 -18.07 17.65 -10.84
N ASN A 240 -18.58 17.59 -9.61
CA ASN A 240 -19.91 17.06 -9.36
C ASN A 240 -21.03 17.94 -9.95
N PRO A 241 -21.04 19.29 -9.81
CA PRO A 241 -22.00 20.13 -10.47
C PRO A 241 -22.02 20.00 -12.00
N VAL A 242 -20.84 19.96 -12.64
CA VAL A 242 -20.75 19.81 -14.10
C VAL A 242 -21.26 18.45 -14.55
N MET A 243 -20.89 17.38 -13.84
CA MET A 243 -21.38 16.02 -14.13
C MET A 243 -22.91 15.94 -13.97
N ASN A 244 -23.46 16.51 -12.89
CA ASN A 244 -24.90 16.55 -12.66
C ASN A 244 -25.62 17.43 -13.70
N PHE A 245 -25.02 18.54 -14.11
CA PHE A 245 -25.56 19.37 -15.17
C PHE A 245 -25.66 18.59 -16.48
N LEU A 246 -24.59 17.92 -16.90
CA LEU A 246 -24.61 17.07 -18.11
C LEU A 246 -25.63 15.94 -18.02
N LEU A 247 -25.75 15.31 -16.83
CA LEU A 247 -26.78 14.30 -16.59
C LEU A 247 -28.18 14.88 -16.76
N ASN A 248 -28.49 16.01 -16.14
CA ASN A 248 -29.81 16.63 -16.22
C ASN A 248 -30.14 17.13 -17.64
N VAL A 249 -29.16 17.68 -18.36
CA VAL A 249 -29.34 18.03 -19.79
C VAL A 249 -29.66 16.78 -20.60
N GLY A 250 -28.94 15.66 -20.38
CA GLY A 250 -29.22 14.39 -21.03
C GLY A 250 -30.63 13.87 -20.69
N TRP A 251 -31.07 13.97 -19.43
CA TRP A 251 -32.42 13.62 -19.01
C TRP A 251 -33.50 14.46 -19.73
N VAL A 252 -33.32 15.78 -19.75
CA VAL A 252 -34.22 16.70 -20.43
C VAL A 252 -34.35 16.36 -21.93
N MET A 253 -33.19 16.07 -22.57
CA MET A 253 -33.20 15.66 -23.99
C MET A 253 -33.94 14.35 -24.22
N ILE A 254 -33.69 13.34 -23.37
CA ILE A 254 -34.40 12.04 -23.46
C ILE A 254 -35.90 12.21 -23.25
N ILE A 255 -36.31 13.02 -22.26
CA ILE A 255 -37.74 13.29 -22.00
C ILE A 255 -38.35 14.03 -23.15
N PHE A 256 -37.74 15.09 -23.67
CA PHE A 256 -38.27 15.91 -24.76
C PHE A 256 -38.42 15.09 -26.04
N VAL A 257 -37.35 14.46 -26.52
CA VAL A 257 -37.37 13.63 -27.73
C VAL A 257 -38.25 12.40 -27.53
N GLY A 258 -38.19 11.79 -26.33
CA GLY A 258 -39.03 10.67 -25.96
C GLY A 258 -40.53 11.03 -26.01
N ALA A 259 -40.94 12.18 -25.46
CA ALA A 259 -42.32 12.64 -25.50
C ALA A 259 -42.82 12.88 -26.94
N VAL A 260 -41.98 13.50 -27.79
CA VAL A 260 -42.33 13.67 -29.22
C VAL A 260 -42.51 12.30 -29.90
N ARG A 261 -41.65 11.33 -29.61
CA ARG A 261 -41.75 9.99 -30.21
C ARG A 261 -42.94 9.18 -29.66
N VAL A 262 -43.28 9.35 -28.37
CA VAL A 262 -44.47 8.72 -27.78
C VAL A 262 -45.73 9.27 -28.45
N ASN A 263 -45.83 10.60 -28.65
CA ASN A 263 -46.96 11.20 -29.35
C ASN A 263 -47.07 10.77 -30.83
N ALA A 264 -45.92 10.41 -31.42
CA ALA A 264 -45.88 9.86 -32.78
C ALA A 264 -46.13 8.32 -32.84
N GLY A 265 -46.36 7.66 -31.72
CA GLY A 265 -46.56 6.21 -31.63
C GLY A 265 -45.30 5.37 -31.91
N LEU A 266 -44.09 5.99 -31.87
CA LEU A 266 -42.84 5.34 -32.22
C LEU A 266 -42.08 4.75 -31.01
N THR A 267 -42.47 5.13 -29.79
CA THR A 267 -41.92 4.63 -28.54
C THR A 267 -42.97 4.68 -27.44
N ALA A 268 -42.65 4.14 -26.24
CA ALA A 268 -43.61 4.07 -25.14
C ALA A 268 -43.06 4.75 -23.87
N PRO A 269 -43.92 5.22 -22.94
CA PRO A 269 -43.50 5.97 -21.73
C PRO A 269 -42.56 5.19 -20.81
N GLY A 270 -42.76 3.88 -20.64
CA GLY A 270 -41.90 3.04 -19.78
C GLY A 270 -40.48 2.97 -20.29
N LYS A 271 -40.27 2.99 -21.62
CA LYS A 271 -38.93 3.06 -22.20
C LYS A 271 -38.18 4.33 -21.76
N ILE A 272 -38.90 5.49 -21.73
CA ILE A 272 -38.29 6.75 -21.25
C ILE A 272 -37.77 6.59 -19.80
N ILE A 273 -38.58 6.00 -18.92
CA ILE A 273 -38.20 5.75 -17.51
C ILE A 273 -36.97 4.85 -17.42
N ALA A 274 -36.92 3.78 -18.22
CA ALA A 274 -35.78 2.90 -18.30
C ALA A 274 -34.51 3.66 -18.75
N PHE A 275 -34.60 4.52 -19.76
CA PHE A 275 -33.49 5.33 -20.24
C PHE A 275 -32.95 6.27 -19.18
N LEU A 276 -33.77 6.93 -18.37
CA LEU A 276 -33.32 7.76 -17.24
C LEU A 276 -32.50 6.93 -16.21
N THR A 277 -32.99 5.71 -15.96
CA THR A 277 -32.28 4.79 -15.04
C THR A 277 -30.95 4.32 -15.62
N TYR A 278 -30.95 3.90 -16.90
CA TYR A 278 -29.71 3.49 -17.56
C TYR A 278 -28.68 4.63 -17.65
N PHE A 279 -29.14 5.85 -17.89
CA PHE A 279 -28.26 7.02 -17.90
C PHE A 279 -27.51 7.17 -16.58
N THR A 280 -28.21 7.03 -15.45
CA THR A 280 -27.63 7.09 -14.12
C THR A 280 -26.66 5.92 -13.87
N ILE A 281 -27.01 4.70 -14.30
CA ILE A 281 -26.16 3.51 -14.18
C ILE A 281 -24.85 3.70 -14.95
N ILE A 282 -24.92 4.16 -16.20
CA ILE A 282 -23.79 4.39 -17.08
C ILE A 282 -22.88 5.50 -16.52
N LEU A 283 -23.45 6.61 -16.02
CA LEU A 283 -22.70 7.67 -15.39
C LEU A 283 -21.88 7.15 -14.17
N ASN A 284 -22.54 6.41 -13.28
CA ASN A 284 -21.88 5.82 -12.11
C ASN A 284 -20.81 4.79 -12.51
N ALA A 285 -21.00 4.05 -13.59
CA ALA A 285 -19.99 3.16 -14.15
C ALA A 285 -18.75 3.93 -14.63
N MET A 286 -18.93 5.05 -15.35
CA MET A 286 -17.83 5.93 -15.78
C MET A 286 -17.04 6.49 -14.61
N LEU A 287 -17.73 6.99 -13.57
CA LEU A 287 -17.07 7.49 -12.35
C LEU A 287 -16.29 6.40 -11.64
N SER A 288 -16.78 5.16 -11.68
CA SER A 288 -16.10 4.01 -11.08
C SER A 288 -14.84 3.63 -11.85
N ILE A 289 -14.86 3.70 -13.17
CA ILE A 289 -13.65 3.49 -14.02
C ILE A 289 -12.60 4.55 -13.71
N THR A 290 -13.00 5.82 -13.58
CA THR A 290 -12.06 6.90 -13.23
C THR A 290 -11.37 6.65 -11.90
N ARG A 291 -12.13 6.26 -10.86
CA ARG A 291 -11.56 5.91 -9.55
C ARG A 291 -10.57 4.74 -9.64
N LEU A 292 -10.88 3.75 -10.47
CA LEU A 292 -9.97 2.61 -10.72
C LEU A 292 -8.64 3.06 -11.32
N PHE A 293 -8.63 3.99 -12.28
CA PHE A 293 -7.38 4.49 -12.84
C PHE A 293 -6.49 5.16 -11.81
N VAL A 294 -7.06 5.98 -10.91
CA VAL A 294 -6.32 6.60 -9.82
C VAL A 294 -5.71 5.57 -8.88
N MET A 295 -6.51 4.56 -8.49
CA MET A 295 -6.04 3.48 -7.62
C MET A 295 -4.96 2.64 -8.29
N PHE A 296 -5.08 2.41 -9.60
CA PHE A 296 -4.12 1.67 -10.41
C PHE A 296 -2.75 2.36 -10.45
N SER A 297 -2.74 3.69 -10.65
CA SER A 297 -1.52 4.49 -10.63
C SER A 297 -0.80 4.43 -9.27
N ARG A 298 -1.56 4.63 -8.18
CA ARG A 298 -1.00 4.55 -6.81
C ARG A 298 -0.42 3.17 -6.49
N ALA A 299 -1.18 2.13 -6.83
CA ALA A 299 -0.74 0.76 -6.59
C ALA A 299 0.45 0.36 -7.45
N GLY A 300 0.59 0.91 -8.67
CA GLY A 300 1.75 0.72 -9.53
C GLY A 300 3.03 1.19 -8.86
N SER A 301 3.05 2.44 -8.38
CA SER A 301 4.21 3.00 -7.66
C SER A 301 4.50 2.26 -6.35
N SER A 302 3.44 1.85 -5.62
CA SER A 302 3.61 1.04 -4.40
C SER A 302 4.20 -0.35 -4.71
N ALA A 303 3.78 -0.97 -5.81
CA ALA A 303 4.29 -2.27 -6.25
C ALA A 303 5.78 -2.20 -6.66
N GLU A 304 6.21 -1.12 -7.32
CA GLU A 304 7.61 -0.89 -7.67
C GLU A 304 8.48 -0.79 -6.43
N ARG A 305 8.06 -0.01 -5.42
CA ARG A 305 8.79 0.12 -4.15
C ARG A 305 8.89 -1.18 -3.35
N ILE A 306 7.84 -2.01 -3.37
CA ILE A 306 7.89 -3.34 -2.72
C ILE A 306 8.77 -4.29 -3.53
N GLU A 307 8.69 -4.24 -4.87
CA GLU A 307 9.51 -5.10 -5.73
C GLU A 307 11.00 -4.80 -5.55
N GLU A 308 11.38 -3.53 -5.30
CA GLU A 308 12.75 -3.13 -4.96
C GLU A 308 13.28 -3.87 -3.71
N ILE A 309 12.45 -3.99 -2.66
CA ILE A 309 12.82 -4.77 -1.45
C ILE A 309 12.92 -6.27 -1.77
N LEU A 310 11.94 -6.81 -2.50
CA LEU A 310 11.91 -8.25 -2.81
C LEU A 310 13.09 -8.67 -3.71
N GLN A 311 13.64 -7.75 -4.48
CA GLN A 311 14.80 -7.99 -5.35
C GLN A 311 16.13 -7.66 -4.66
N ALA A 312 16.10 -6.91 -3.55
CA ALA A 312 17.29 -6.59 -2.78
C ALA A 312 17.89 -7.89 -2.20
N ARG A 313 19.08 -8.23 -2.67
CA ARG A 313 19.87 -9.31 -2.09
C ARG A 313 20.79 -8.71 -1.05
N SER A 314 20.99 -9.44 0.06
CA SER A 314 21.98 -9.03 1.06
C SER A 314 23.34 -8.82 0.39
N ASP A 315 23.96 -7.67 0.62
CA ASP A 315 25.33 -7.35 0.19
C ASP A 315 26.36 -8.11 1.02
N ILE A 316 26.00 -8.58 2.21
CA ILE A 316 26.81 -9.49 3.01
C ILE A 316 26.63 -10.91 2.45
N LYS A 317 27.66 -11.40 1.76
CA LYS A 317 27.67 -12.78 1.25
C LYS A 317 27.81 -13.75 2.42
N ASN A 318 26.81 -14.58 2.63
CA ASN A 318 26.90 -15.69 3.57
C ASN A 318 27.67 -16.84 2.90
N GLN A 319 28.68 -17.39 3.57
CA GLN A 319 29.34 -18.60 3.10
C GLN A 319 28.72 -19.82 3.78
N ASP A 320 28.61 -20.92 3.07
CA ASP A 320 28.10 -22.16 3.63
C ASP A 320 29.02 -22.63 4.77
N ALA A 321 28.41 -23.04 5.88
CA ALA A 321 29.12 -23.46 7.10
C ALA A 321 30.13 -24.63 6.90
N ASN A 322 30.12 -25.27 5.74
CA ASN A 322 30.96 -26.42 5.38
C ASN A 322 32.29 -26.05 4.68
N ASP A 323 32.53 -24.76 4.41
CA ASP A 323 33.79 -24.37 3.76
C ASP A 323 34.94 -24.39 4.79
N ASN A 324 35.63 -25.53 4.87
CA ASN A 324 36.84 -25.77 5.68
C ASN A 324 38.04 -24.97 5.13
N LYS A 325 37.95 -23.64 5.11
CA LYS A 325 39.14 -22.83 4.93
C LYS A 325 40.02 -22.97 6.21
N SER A 326 41.27 -23.30 6.01
CA SER A 326 42.25 -23.51 7.08
C SER A 326 42.29 -22.30 8.04
N CYS A 327 42.06 -22.57 9.32
CA CYS A 327 42.37 -21.62 10.39
C CYS A 327 43.88 -21.48 10.49
N ASP A 328 44.37 -20.26 10.56
CA ASP A 328 45.80 -20.01 10.88
C ASP A 328 45.94 -19.94 12.39
N GLU A 329 46.32 -21.08 13.00
CA GLU A 329 46.49 -21.21 14.44
C GLU A 329 47.63 -20.35 15.01
N SER A 330 48.44 -19.72 14.14
CA SER A 330 49.51 -18.81 14.55
C SER A 330 49.02 -17.39 14.88
N LEU A 331 47.79 -17.04 14.50
CA LEU A 331 47.26 -15.72 14.75
C LEU A 331 46.62 -15.60 16.14
N PRO A 332 46.71 -14.41 16.79
CA PRO A 332 45.93 -14.09 17.97
C PRO A 332 44.41 -14.31 17.77
N TYR A 333 43.68 -14.46 18.89
CA TYR A 333 42.25 -14.79 18.84
C TYR A 333 41.42 -13.80 18.06
N ILE A 334 41.69 -12.48 18.18
CA ILE A 334 41.11 -11.43 17.35
C ILE A 334 42.22 -10.59 16.76
N VAL A 335 42.18 -10.34 15.45
CA VAL A 335 43.14 -9.46 14.76
C VAL A 335 42.40 -8.50 13.86
N PHE A 336 42.64 -7.22 14.01
CA PHE A 336 42.35 -6.17 13.06
C PHE A 336 43.64 -5.84 12.31
N ASP A 337 43.63 -5.98 11.00
CA ASP A 337 44.79 -5.77 10.13
C ASP A 337 44.46 -4.66 9.11
N ASN A 338 45.01 -3.48 9.34
CA ASN A 338 44.86 -2.26 8.51
C ASN A 338 43.38 -1.98 8.09
N VAL A 339 42.46 -2.05 9.04
CA VAL A 339 41.04 -1.94 8.81
C VAL A 339 40.64 -0.49 8.63
N SER A 340 40.09 -0.16 7.46
CA SER A 340 39.41 1.12 7.19
C SER A 340 37.95 0.88 6.81
N PHE A 341 37.08 1.81 7.20
CA PHE A 341 35.65 1.70 6.97
C PHE A 341 34.97 3.06 6.88
N SER A 342 34.03 3.16 5.94
CA SER A 342 33.14 4.30 5.77
C SER A 342 31.70 3.84 5.62
N TYR A 343 30.73 4.45 6.35
CA TYR A 343 29.31 4.18 6.19
C TYR A 343 28.76 4.70 4.86
N ASN A 344 29.27 5.83 4.37
CA ASN A 344 28.74 6.54 3.21
C ASN A 344 29.71 6.58 2.02
N GLY A 345 30.89 5.96 2.14
CA GLY A 345 31.93 5.97 1.10
C GLY A 345 32.66 7.30 0.89
N ASN A 346 32.27 8.37 1.59
CA ASN A 346 32.82 9.73 1.38
C ASN A 346 33.83 10.14 2.48
N VAL A 347 33.64 9.67 3.68
CA VAL A 347 34.49 10.00 4.85
C VAL A 347 34.75 8.72 5.61
N ASP A 348 36.02 8.44 5.87
CA ASP A 348 36.38 7.28 6.68
C ASP A 348 36.00 7.49 8.14
N ASN A 349 35.20 6.57 8.66
CA ASN A 349 34.83 6.50 10.07
C ASN A 349 35.90 5.77 10.90
N LEU A 350 36.69 4.90 10.27
CA LEU A 350 37.87 4.24 10.77
C LEU A 350 38.92 4.25 9.67
N SER A 351 40.19 4.56 10.02
CA SER A 351 41.32 4.59 9.09
C SER A 351 42.48 3.81 9.71
N ASP A 352 42.96 2.80 8.98
CA ASP A 352 44.18 2.00 9.29
C ASP A 352 44.23 1.45 10.72
N ILE A 353 43.10 0.95 11.22
CA ILE A 353 43.02 0.38 12.56
C ILE A 353 43.66 -1.00 12.57
N SER A 354 44.70 -1.15 13.41
CA SER A 354 45.41 -2.42 13.61
C SER A 354 45.60 -2.68 15.10
N PHE A 355 45.17 -3.85 15.56
CA PHE A 355 45.42 -4.36 16.90
C PHE A 355 45.20 -5.87 16.94
N SER A 356 45.70 -6.52 17.96
CA SER A 356 45.46 -7.94 18.23
C SER A 356 45.06 -8.18 19.68
N LEU A 357 44.34 -9.26 19.91
CA LEU A 357 43.85 -9.65 21.23
C LEU A 357 43.95 -11.16 21.41
N GLU A 358 44.62 -11.59 22.45
CA GLU A 358 44.72 -13.00 22.82
C GLU A 358 43.44 -13.48 23.53
N LYS A 359 43.19 -14.77 23.52
CA LYS A 359 42.05 -15.37 24.20
C LYS A 359 42.10 -15.09 25.71
N GLY A 360 41.02 -14.51 26.23
CA GLY A 360 40.91 -14.15 27.65
C GLY A 360 41.41 -12.74 28.00
N GLN A 361 42.02 -12.03 27.07
CA GLN A 361 42.41 -10.63 27.27
C GLN A 361 41.24 -9.68 27.24
N LYS A 362 41.40 -8.48 27.79
CA LYS A 362 40.42 -7.39 27.77
C LYS A 362 41.01 -6.20 27.03
N LEU A 363 40.23 -5.65 26.09
CA LEU A 363 40.59 -4.44 25.37
C LEU A 363 39.67 -3.29 25.82
N GLY A 364 40.28 -2.20 26.30
CA GLY A 364 39.57 -0.95 26.59
C GLY A 364 39.72 0.03 25.42
N ILE A 365 38.61 0.49 24.85
CA ILE A 365 38.57 1.48 23.76
C ILE A 365 38.05 2.79 24.32
N ILE A 366 38.89 3.83 24.36
CA ILE A 366 38.59 5.15 24.91
C ILE A 366 38.68 6.19 23.78
N GLY A 367 37.78 7.16 23.77
CA GLY A 367 37.79 8.24 22.79
C GLY A 367 36.53 9.11 22.87
N ALA A 368 36.54 10.23 22.18
CA ALA A 368 35.38 11.15 22.07
C ALA A 368 34.16 10.48 21.42
N THR A 369 32.99 11.09 21.59
CA THR A 369 31.80 10.68 20.83
C THR A 369 32.05 10.85 19.33
N GLY A 370 31.69 9.84 18.53
CA GLY A 370 31.95 9.85 17.08
C GLY A 370 33.35 9.32 16.66
N SER A 371 34.22 8.91 17.59
CA SER A 371 35.55 8.38 17.26
C SER A 371 35.58 6.94 16.71
N GLY A 372 34.43 6.35 16.36
CA GLY A 372 34.37 5.02 15.75
C GLY A 372 34.32 3.83 16.70
N LYS A 373 34.20 4.03 18.02
CA LYS A 373 34.18 2.92 19.02
C LYS A 373 33.09 1.88 18.72
N THR A 374 31.88 2.34 18.50
CA THR A 374 30.74 1.46 18.14
C THR A 374 30.94 0.81 16.77
N THR A 375 31.60 1.50 15.84
CA THR A 375 31.92 0.99 14.51
C THR A 375 32.82 -0.24 14.56
N ILE A 376 33.78 -0.26 15.45
CA ILE A 376 34.65 -1.45 15.66
C ILE A 376 33.82 -2.67 16.05
N ILE A 377 32.88 -2.52 16.98
CA ILE A 377 31.96 -3.60 17.38
C ILE A 377 31.06 -4.03 16.24
N ASN A 378 30.50 -3.08 15.48
CA ASN A 378 29.64 -3.36 14.32
C ASN A 378 30.39 -4.16 13.24
N LEU A 379 31.65 -3.82 12.98
CA LEU A 379 32.48 -4.55 12.03
C LEU A 379 32.86 -5.94 12.56
N LEU A 380 33.21 -6.07 13.85
CA LEU A 380 33.53 -7.34 14.48
C LEU A 380 32.37 -8.34 14.41
N MET A 381 31.12 -7.86 14.60
CA MET A 381 29.90 -8.67 14.45
C MET A 381 29.46 -8.82 13.00
N ARG A 382 30.22 -8.28 12.06
CA ARG A 382 29.91 -8.27 10.63
C ARG A 382 28.48 -7.76 10.33
N PHE A 383 28.12 -6.61 10.94
CA PHE A 383 26.92 -5.86 10.51
C PHE A 383 27.18 -5.10 9.21
N TYR A 384 28.45 -4.80 8.95
CA TYR A 384 28.98 -4.20 7.72
C TYR A 384 30.30 -4.92 7.37
N ASP A 385 30.60 -5.04 6.09
CA ASP A 385 31.91 -5.49 5.65
C ASP A 385 32.89 -4.30 5.62
N VAL A 386 34.18 -4.54 5.86
CA VAL A 386 35.20 -3.51 5.86
C VAL A 386 35.45 -2.94 4.47
N SER A 387 35.76 -1.66 4.36
CA SER A 387 36.15 -1.02 3.09
C SER A 387 37.54 -1.48 2.61
N SER A 388 38.50 -1.62 3.54
CA SER A 388 39.80 -2.18 3.28
C SER A 388 40.34 -2.86 4.54
N GLY A 389 41.38 -3.72 4.39
CA GLY A 389 41.92 -4.52 5.48
C GLY A 389 41.14 -5.81 5.73
N LYS A 390 41.47 -6.45 6.86
CA LYS A 390 40.87 -7.73 7.26
C LYS A 390 40.66 -7.80 8.78
N ILE A 391 39.63 -8.56 9.17
CA ILE A 391 39.36 -8.89 10.57
C ILE A 391 39.39 -10.40 10.68
N PHE A 392 40.21 -10.93 11.59
CA PHE A 392 40.29 -12.35 11.86
C PHE A 392 39.75 -12.66 13.24
N ILE A 393 39.09 -13.79 13.37
CA ILE A 393 38.65 -14.38 14.64
C ILE A 393 39.02 -15.84 14.61
N ASP A 394 39.73 -16.30 15.62
CA ASP A 394 40.15 -17.70 15.72
C ASP A 394 40.94 -18.16 14.47
N GLY A 395 41.83 -17.28 13.96
CA GLY A 395 42.63 -17.50 12.78
C GLY A 395 41.92 -17.52 11.43
N LYS A 396 40.59 -17.17 11.38
CA LYS A 396 39.78 -17.17 10.17
C LYS A 396 39.20 -15.78 9.90
N ASP A 397 39.27 -15.30 8.64
CA ASP A 397 38.63 -14.01 8.24
C ASP A 397 37.12 -14.06 8.51
N ILE A 398 36.55 -12.99 9.09
CA ILE A 398 35.12 -12.91 9.42
C ILE A 398 34.21 -13.06 8.18
N ARG A 399 34.74 -12.76 6.99
CA ARG A 399 34.03 -12.90 5.72
C ARG A 399 33.87 -14.36 5.27
N ASP A 400 34.69 -15.24 5.80
CA ASP A 400 34.67 -16.67 5.50
C ASP A 400 33.80 -17.48 6.47
N TYR A 401 33.21 -16.83 7.48
CA TYR A 401 32.25 -17.44 8.38
C TYR A 401 30.84 -17.39 7.81
N ASP A 402 30.01 -18.39 8.12
CA ASP A 402 28.56 -18.21 8.17
C ASP A 402 28.24 -17.13 9.22
N VAL A 403 27.38 -16.15 8.84
CA VAL A 403 27.08 -14.98 9.69
C VAL A 403 26.39 -15.39 10.99
N GLY A 404 25.54 -16.44 10.97
CA GLY A 404 24.90 -16.97 12.17
C GLY A 404 25.93 -17.55 13.14
N VAL A 405 26.80 -18.43 12.64
CA VAL A 405 27.88 -19.06 13.41
C VAL A 405 28.84 -18.02 13.95
N LEU A 406 29.16 -16.99 13.17
CA LEU A 406 30.00 -15.89 13.64
C LEU A 406 29.40 -15.17 14.84
N ARG A 407 28.11 -14.80 14.73
CA ARG A 407 27.39 -14.02 15.75
C ARG A 407 27.11 -14.84 17.02
N GLU A 408 27.01 -16.15 16.93
CA GLU A 408 26.91 -17.02 18.11
C GLU A 408 28.16 -16.99 19.02
N LYS A 409 29.33 -16.57 18.49
CA LYS A 409 30.54 -16.39 19.25
C LYS A 409 30.52 -15.15 20.16
N PHE A 410 29.54 -14.24 19.99
CA PHE A 410 29.47 -12.97 20.71
C PHE A 410 28.28 -12.87 21.68
N GLY A 411 28.52 -12.23 22.81
CA GLY A 411 27.50 -11.63 23.65
C GLY A 411 27.66 -10.11 23.59
N ALA A 412 26.74 -9.41 22.95
CA ALA A 412 26.78 -7.96 22.80
C ALA A 412 25.84 -7.26 23.76
N VAL A 413 26.31 -6.18 24.38
CA VAL A 413 25.47 -5.22 25.13
C VAL A 413 25.60 -3.88 24.44
N PHE A 414 24.50 -3.39 23.90
CA PHE A 414 24.45 -2.11 23.17
C PHE A 414 24.17 -0.96 24.14
N GLN A 415 24.52 0.27 23.74
CA GLN A 415 24.25 1.48 24.51
C GLN A 415 22.75 1.80 24.60
N ASN A 416 22.01 1.51 23.54
CA ASN A 416 20.56 1.68 23.45
C ASN A 416 19.92 0.31 23.29
N ASP A 417 19.46 -0.28 24.38
CA ASP A 417 18.76 -1.56 24.35
C ASP A 417 17.29 -1.36 23.95
N ILE A 418 16.80 -2.28 23.12
CA ILE A 418 15.39 -2.35 22.73
C ILE A 418 14.72 -3.48 23.51
N ILE A 419 13.63 -3.15 24.18
CA ILE A 419 12.75 -4.12 24.83
C ILE A 419 11.56 -4.35 23.90
N PHE A 420 11.35 -5.59 23.51
CA PHE A 420 10.19 -5.98 22.70
C PHE A 420 8.93 -6.03 23.58
N GLU A 421 7.78 -5.72 23.00
CA GLU A 421 6.46 -5.82 23.66
C GLU A 421 6.09 -7.30 23.86
N ASP A 422 6.78 -7.93 24.81
CA ASP A 422 6.61 -9.32 25.18
C ASP A 422 6.95 -9.51 26.67
N SER A 423 6.82 -10.72 27.20
CA SER A 423 7.23 -11.03 28.58
C SER A 423 8.73 -10.80 28.78
N VAL A 424 9.12 -10.57 30.02
CA VAL A 424 10.55 -10.48 30.41
C VAL A 424 11.31 -11.77 30.03
N SER A 425 10.66 -12.92 30.22
CA SER A 425 11.20 -14.24 29.85
C SER A 425 11.49 -14.32 28.35
N GLU A 426 10.54 -13.90 27.50
CA GLU A 426 10.71 -13.93 26.04
C GLU A 426 11.75 -12.89 25.56
N ASN A 427 11.83 -11.73 26.19
CA ASN A 427 12.90 -10.75 25.91
C ASN A 427 14.29 -11.29 26.24
N ILE A 428 14.45 -12.09 27.30
CA ILE A 428 15.73 -12.73 27.65
C ILE A 428 16.02 -13.90 26.71
N LYS A 429 15.03 -14.73 26.42
CA LYS A 429 15.20 -15.92 25.56
C LYS A 429 15.33 -15.55 24.08
N LEU A 430 14.56 -14.57 23.62
CA LEU A 430 14.48 -14.10 22.22
C LEU A 430 14.41 -15.28 21.22
N GLY A 431 13.45 -16.20 21.46
CA GLY A 431 13.23 -17.38 20.62
C GLY A 431 14.30 -18.47 20.71
N ARG A 432 15.33 -18.32 21.56
CA ARG A 432 16.37 -19.34 21.77
C ARG A 432 15.85 -20.44 22.68
N ASN A 433 16.29 -21.67 22.45
CA ASN A 433 15.93 -22.81 23.28
C ASN A 433 16.71 -22.80 24.62
N ILE A 434 16.36 -21.90 25.52
CA ILE A 434 16.98 -21.69 26.83
C ILE A 434 15.99 -22.15 27.92
N THR A 435 16.45 -23.03 28.83
CA THR A 435 15.64 -23.48 29.96
C THR A 435 15.38 -22.32 30.94
N ASP A 436 14.25 -22.36 31.64
CA ASP A 436 13.89 -21.33 32.63
C ASP A 436 14.92 -21.22 33.76
N GLU A 437 15.58 -22.34 34.12
CA GLU A 437 16.64 -22.36 35.12
C GLU A 437 17.86 -21.55 34.65
N ASN A 438 18.30 -21.77 33.40
CA ASN A 438 19.42 -21.04 32.82
C ASN A 438 19.07 -19.56 32.61
N MET A 439 17.84 -19.25 32.22
CA MET A 439 17.36 -17.88 32.10
C MET A 439 17.38 -17.15 33.46
N LYS A 440 16.86 -17.78 34.52
CA LYS A 440 16.92 -17.23 35.90
C LYS A 440 18.33 -17.05 36.40
N LYS A 441 19.23 -17.99 36.10
CA LYS A 441 20.63 -17.91 36.45
C LYS A 441 21.34 -16.72 35.74
N ALA A 442 21.10 -16.55 34.44
CA ALA A 442 21.64 -15.42 33.66
C ALA A 442 21.11 -14.08 34.19
N ALA A 443 19.82 -13.97 34.46
CA ALA A 443 19.22 -12.75 35.01
C ALA A 443 19.79 -12.39 36.41
N LYS A 444 20.07 -13.40 37.25
CA LYS A 444 20.72 -13.21 38.55
C LYS A 444 22.15 -12.67 38.39
N VAL A 445 22.91 -13.23 37.46
CA VAL A 445 24.27 -12.77 37.14
C VAL A 445 24.30 -11.33 36.64
N ALA A 446 23.29 -10.95 35.84
CA ALA A 446 23.11 -9.57 35.33
C ALA A 446 22.60 -8.57 36.39
N GLY A 447 22.45 -8.96 37.66
CA GLY A 447 22.01 -8.06 38.74
C GLY A 447 20.50 -7.86 38.85
N ASN A 448 19.71 -8.55 38.04
CA ASN A 448 18.23 -8.39 37.94
C ASN A 448 17.46 -9.38 38.83
N SER A 449 17.90 -9.59 40.08
CA SER A 449 17.24 -10.51 41.02
C SER A 449 15.86 -10.01 41.50
N LEU A 450 15.58 -8.73 41.42
CA LEU A 450 14.30 -8.10 41.88
C LEU A 450 13.10 -8.38 40.98
N PHE A 451 13.30 -8.63 39.67
CA PHE A 451 12.21 -8.89 38.73
C PHE A 451 11.79 -10.37 38.64
N LEU A 452 12.55 -11.28 39.22
CA LEU A 452 12.30 -12.73 39.14
C LEU A 452 11.38 -13.26 40.25
N GLY A 453 10.98 -12.43 41.19
CA GLY A 453 10.09 -12.81 42.32
C GLY A 453 8.61 -12.89 41.95
N GLY A 454 8.25 -12.60 40.68
CA GLY A 454 6.87 -12.59 40.18
C GLY A 454 6.59 -13.46 38.96
N ILE A 455 7.52 -14.37 38.58
CA ILE A 455 7.37 -15.30 37.46
C ILE A 455 7.19 -16.72 37.98
#